data_69efa71e0741a152151668f2c6a21b60
#
_entry.id   69efa71e0741a152151668f2c6a21b60
#
_cell.length_a   1.000
_cell.length_b   1.000
_cell.length_c   1.000
_cell.angle_alpha   90.00
_cell.angle_beta   90.00
_cell.angle_gamma   90.00
#
_symmetry.space_group_name_H-M   'P 1'
#
loop_
_entity.id
_entity.type
_entity.pdbx_description
1 polymer ?
#
loop_
_entity_poly.entity_id
_entity_poly.type
_entity_poly.pdbx_seq_one_letter_code
_entity_poly.pdbx_strand_id
1 'polypeptide(L)'
;MCIRDRCNNPLSNTNPTVAAGLVVNDGKIEYSVMKDEYREALRYINKLYSEGLLDPQTFTQDNTQFAATLKNETPLVAVYPAGGPQTDDEFWANKDGEWQNWEVFAPVEGPDGVRLCTKGLDNYFGMGIGSISSTCEYPVIVTALLDFLASAEANNVQSYGPEGLGWNFTNEGTSLAGGTPTVEKLIIPEDYDWLGNGYAKDYSGENGKHYRWASDASVRWSSARARGEVKVPDPDHDTEFYLQKAGELYQPYEPALETLVPNLVFEGSDAQIISEATLQIGGYVNQALVQFITGDLNIDTQWDEYLTTLEKMNVQQYIDTYQKYYDAYMANAAK
;
A
#
# COMPACT_ATOMS: atom_id res chain seq x y z
N MET A 1 -8.39 4.55 13.86
CA MET A 1 -8.74 5.41 12.71
C MET A 1 -7.51 5.52 11.83
N CYS A 2 -7.54 4.91 10.66
CA CYS A 2 -6.38 4.85 9.78
C CYS A 2 -6.31 6.13 8.93
N ILE A 3 -5.56 7.13 9.38
CA ILE A 3 -5.39 8.39 8.63
C ILE A 3 -4.23 8.29 7.65
N ARG A 4 -3.39 7.27 7.76
CA ARG A 4 -2.11 7.22 7.06
C ARG A 4 -2.00 6.17 5.96
N ASP A 5 -2.95 5.28 5.73
CA ASP A 5 -2.72 4.18 4.80
C ASP A 5 -3.68 4.10 3.63
N ARG A 6 -3.08 4.11 2.49
CA ARG A 6 -3.36 3.65 1.12
C ARG A 6 -4.71 3.89 0.46
N CYS A 7 -5.73 4.30 1.17
CA CYS A 7 -7.04 4.47 0.56
C CYS A 7 -7.56 5.86 0.79
N ASN A 8 -7.59 6.63 -0.25
CA ASN A 8 -8.16 7.99 -0.25
C ASN A 8 -7.58 8.92 0.83
N ASN A 9 -6.36 8.62 1.29
CA ASN A 9 -5.70 9.40 2.31
C ASN A 9 -5.00 10.59 1.65
N PRO A 10 -5.41 11.83 1.93
CA PRO A 10 -4.71 13.01 1.45
C PRO A 10 -3.26 13.10 1.95
N LEU A 11 -2.87 12.29 2.94
CA LEU A 11 -1.50 12.21 3.47
C LEU A 11 -0.60 11.21 2.75
N SER A 12 -1.14 10.33 1.91
CA SER A 12 -0.36 9.34 1.17
C SER A 12 0.15 9.93 -0.13
N ASN A 13 1.15 10.77 -0.05
CA ASN A 13 1.80 11.38 -1.22
C ASN A 13 2.80 10.46 -1.94
N THR A 14 2.83 9.17 -1.59
CA THR A 14 3.84 8.24 -2.13
C THR A 14 3.38 7.43 -3.34
N ASN A 15 2.10 7.52 -3.73
CA ASN A 15 1.62 6.87 -4.93
C ASN A 15 0.77 7.83 -5.79
N PRO A 16 1.34 8.42 -6.84
CA PRO A 16 0.63 9.36 -7.72
C PRO A 16 -0.52 8.71 -8.52
N THR A 17 -0.69 7.39 -8.43
CA THR A 17 -1.76 6.66 -9.14
C THR A 17 -3.04 6.54 -8.33
N VAL A 18 -3.03 6.87 -7.04
CA VAL A 18 -4.24 6.89 -6.22
C VAL A 18 -4.78 8.31 -6.17
N ALA A 19 -6.03 8.47 -6.54
CA ALA A 19 -6.77 9.73 -6.47
C ALA A 19 -6.98 10.12 -4.98
N ALA A 20 -5.92 10.60 -4.34
CA ALA A 20 -5.89 10.87 -2.91
C ALA A 20 -7.03 11.81 -2.50
N GLY A 21 -7.94 11.30 -1.68
CA GLY A 21 -9.09 12.06 -1.20
C GLY A 21 -10.30 12.12 -2.14
N LEU A 22 -10.24 11.53 -3.35
CA LEU A 22 -11.39 11.42 -4.23
C LEU A 22 -12.20 10.17 -3.94
N VAL A 23 -13.51 10.31 -3.96
CA VAL A 23 -14.49 9.21 -3.77
C VAL A 23 -15.58 9.30 -4.82
N VAL A 24 -16.25 8.17 -5.08
CA VAL A 24 -17.43 8.13 -5.93
C VAL A 24 -18.67 8.10 -5.04
N ASN A 25 -19.61 9.01 -5.28
CA ASN A 25 -20.90 9.04 -4.63
C ASN A 25 -22.01 9.14 -5.70
N ASP A 26 -22.82 8.11 -5.85
CA ASP A 26 -23.87 8.01 -6.87
C ASP A 26 -23.37 8.36 -8.29
N GLY A 27 -22.19 7.85 -8.65
CA GLY A 27 -21.58 8.09 -9.97
C GLY A 27 -20.91 9.46 -10.12
N LYS A 28 -20.81 10.26 -9.07
CA LYS A 28 -20.13 11.55 -9.06
C LYS A 28 -18.82 11.48 -8.29
N ILE A 29 -17.79 12.09 -8.85
CA ILE A 29 -16.52 12.27 -8.18
C ILE A 29 -16.64 13.42 -7.20
N GLU A 30 -16.32 13.16 -5.94
CA GLU A 30 -16.30 14.14 -4.87
C GLU A 30 -14.92 14.16 -4.21
N TYR A 31 -14.49 15.33 -3.73
CA TYR A 31 -13.22 15.46 -3.02
C TYR A 31 -13.50 15.46 -1.51
N SER A 32 -13.20 14.36 -0.85
CA SER A 32 -13.58 14.11 0.54
C SER A 32 -12.98 15.11 1.53
N VAL A 33 -11.83 15.71 1.21
CA VAL A 33 -11.16 16.71 2.06
C VAL A 33 -11.92 18.04 2.17
N MET A 34 -12.96 18.22 1.35
CA MET A 34 -13.82 19.41 1.39
C MET A 34 -15.13 19.17 2.15
N LYS A 35 -15.34 17.97 2.68
CA LYS A 35 -16.60 17.57 3.32
C LYS A 35 -16.61 17.84 4.82
N ASP A 36 -17.79 17.99 5.38
CA ASP A 36 -17.96 18.16 6.82
C ASP A 36 -17.49 16.93 7.60
N GLU A 37 -17.65 15.74 7.07
CA GLU A 37 -17.17 14.49 7.67
C GLU A 37 -15.65 14.50 7.84
N TYR A 38 -14.92 15.06 6.87
CA TYR A 38 -13.47 15.25 6.97
C TYR A 38 -13.12 16.29 8.04
N ARG A 39 -13.86 17.39 8.11
CA ARG A 39 -13.72 18.40 9.16
C ARG A 39 -13.90 17.78 10.55
N GLU A 40 -14.94 16.97 10.75
CA GLU A 40 -15.18 16.26 12.02
C GLU A 40 -14.05 15.27 12.35
N ALA A 41 -13.55 14.55 11.35
CA ALA A 41 -12.39 13.68 11.54
C ALA A 41 -11.15 14.46 11.99
N LEU A 42 -10.87 15.61 11.39
CA LEU A 42 -9.76 16.48 11.82
C LEU A 42 -9.96 16.99 13.26
N ARG A 43 -11.19 17.36 13.62
CA ARG A 43 -11.52 17.78 14.99
C ARG A 43 -11.23 16.67 16.01
N TYR A 44 -11.60 15.44 15.67
CA TYR A 44 -11.31 14.29 16.53
C TYR A 44 -9.81 14.08 16.72
N ILE A 45 -9.01 14.21 15.65
CA ILE A 45 -7.57 14.01 15.74
C ILE A 45 -6.87 15.17 16.45
N ASN A 46 -7.33 16.41 16.23
CA ASN A 46 -6.88 17.56 17.00
C ASN A 46 -7.11 17.33 18.51
N LYS A 47 -8.27 16.75 18.86
CA LYS A 47 -8.54 16.37 20.24
C LYS A 47 -7.51 15.37 20.77
N LEU A 48 -7.23 14.28 20.01
CA LEU A 48 -6.21 13.29 20.41
C LEU A 48 -4.82 13.93 20.58
N TYR A 49 -4.45 14.84 19.66
CA TYR A 49 -3.19 15.57 19.73
C TYR A 49 -3.13 16.49 20.97
N SER A 50 -4.17 17.27 21.21
CA SER A 50 -4.24 18.21 22.33
C SER A 50 -4.28 17.52 23.71
N GLU A 51 -4.81 16.30 23.77
CA GLU A 51 -4.81 15.47 24.97
C GLU A 51 -3.50 14.67 25.15
N GLY A 52 -2.52 14.82 24.25
CA GLY A 52 -1.24 14.12 24.30
C GLY A 52 -1.32 12.64 23.97
N LEU A 53 -2.42 12.19 23.31
CA LEU A 53 -2.63 10.81 22.89
C LEU A 53 -2.04 10.51 21.50
N LEU A 54 -1.69 11.54 20.76
CA LEU A 54 -0.96 11.44 19.49
C LEU A 54 0.45 12.01 19.70
N ASP A 55 1.45 11.22 19.33
CA ASP A 55 2.86 11.62 19.47
C ASP A 55 3.11 12.93 18.68
N PRO A 56 3.65 13.98 19.31
CA PRO A 56 4.01 15.22 18.63
C PRO A 56 4.97 15.02 17.46
N GLN A 57 5.81 13.99 17.49
CA GLN A 57 6.75 13.66 16.43
C GLN A 57 6.11 12.97 15.22
N THR A 58 4.82 12.62 15.28
CA THR A 58 4.09 11.91 14.20
C THR A 58 4.28 12.56 12.83
N PHE A 59 4.44 13.89 12.77
CA PHE A 59 4.59 14.63 11.51
C PHE A 59 6.04 14.88 11.08
N THR A 60 7.03 14.59 11.93
CA THR A 60 8.44 14.96 11.72
C THR A 60 9.41 13.79 11.78
N GLN A 61 9.04 12.69 12.43
CA GLN A 61 9.88 11.49 12.56
C GLN A 61 9.94 10.71 11.25
N ASP A 62 11.10 10.14 10.99
CA ASP A 62 11.29 9.16 9.92
C ASP A 62 11.01 7.72 10.40
N ASN A 63 11.07 6.76 9.47
CA ASN A 63 10.82 5.35 9.78
C ASN A 63 11.83 4.77 10.77
N THR A 64 13.10 5.22 10.75
CA THR A 64 14.14 4.74 11.66
C THR A 64 13.85 5.21 13.09
N GLN A 65 13.48 6.47 13.25
CA GLN A 65 13.10 7.05 14.53
C GLN A 65 11.84 6.38 15.09
N PHE A 66 10.85 6.11 14.23
CA PHE A 66 9.64 5.41 14.62
C PHE A 66 9.94 3.97 15.07
N ALA A 67 10.74 3.22 14.30
CA ALA A 67 11.16 1.86 14.68
C ALA A 67 11.89 1.85 16.03
N ALA A 68 12.77 2.84 16.28
CA ALA A 68 13.44 2.98 17.58
C ALA A 68 12.44 3.23 18.73
N THR A 69 11.36 3.99 18.47
CA THR A 69 10.29 4.22 19.46
C THR A 69 9.53 2.93 19.78
N LEU A 70 9.26 2.10 18.78
CA LEU A 70 8.59 0.80 18.98
C LEU A 70 9.43 -0.21 19.75
N LYS A 71 10.77 -0.14 19.60
CA LYS A 71 11.74 -1.01 20.31
C LYS A 71 12.11 -0.54 21.72
N ASN A 72 11.50 0.52 22.22
CA ASN A 72 11.81 1.04 23.55
C ASN A 72 11.44 0.01 24.64
N GLU A 73 12.32 -0.21 25.62
CA GLU A 73 12.09 -1.14 26.74
C GLU A 73 10.79 -0.83 27.51
N THR A 74 10.43 0.44 27.61
CA THR A 74 9.12 0.86 28.11
C THR A 74 8.20 1.10 26.91
N PRO A 75 7.09 0.36 26.77
CA PRO A 75 6.15 0.59 25.67
C PRO A 75 5.63 2.01 25.67
N LEU A 76 5.96 2.76 24.63
CA LEU A 76 5.53 4.15 24.45
C LEU A 76 4.33 4.26 23.50
N VAL A 77 4.13 3.27 22.64
CA VAL A 77 3.10 3.23 21.62
C VAL A 77 2.13 2.10 21.91
N ALA A 78 0.86 2.43 22.11
CA ALA A 78 -0.20 1.45 22.30
C ALA A 78 -0.87 1.02 21.00
N VAL A 79 -0.97 1.93 20.01
CA VAL A 79 -1.62 1.70 18.72
C VAL A 79 -0.88 2.48 17.64
N TYR A 80 -0.61 1.84 16.51
CA TYR A 80 -0.08 2.51 15.33
C TYR A 80 -0.67 1.93 14.04
N PRO A 81 -0.91 2.75 13.02
CA PRO A 81 -1.32 2.28 11.71
C PRO A 81 -0.10 1.81 10.92
N ALA A 82 -0.19 0.61 10.36
CA ALA A 82 0.87 0.06 9.51
C ALA A 82 0.31 -0.93 8.48
N GLY A 83 1.11 -1.29 7.49
CA GLY A 83 0.81 -2.39 6.58
C GLY A 83 1.01 -3.77 7.21
N GLY A 84 1.50 -3.82 8.44
CA GLY A 84 1.75 -5.00 9.26
C GLY A 84 2.47 -4.59 10.54
N PRO A 85 2.67 -5.48 11.52
CA PRO A 85 3.35 -5.21 12.78
C PRO A 85 4.88 -5.13 12.56
N GLN A 86 5.29 -4.24 11.68
CA GLN A 86 6.69 -4.03 11.29
C GLN A 86 7.37 -3.20 12.36
N THR A 87 7.82 -3.85 13.41
CA THR A 87 8.58 -3.22 14.49
C THR A 87 10.04 -3.00 14.12
N ASP A 88 10.52 -3.70 13.08
CA ASP A 88 11.89 -3.61 12.58
C ASP A 88 12.03 -4.16 11.15
N ASP A 89 13.23 -4.04 10.58
CA ASP A 89 13.59 -4.62 9.28
C ASP A 89 13.59 -6.16 9.29
N GLU A 90 13.47 -6.77 10.48
CA GLU A 90 13.48 -8.21 10.68
C GLU A 90 12.08 -8.84 10.67
N PHE A 91 11.00 -8.05 10.52
CA PHE A 91 9.64 -8.58 10.47
C PHE A 91 9.50 -9.80 9.54
N TRP A 92 10.03 -9.69 8.33
CA TRP A 92 9.97 -10.76 7.34
C TRP A 92 10.98 -11.88 7.58
N ALA A 93 11.94 -11.64 8.42
CA ALA A 93 13.09 -12.50 8.61
C ALA A 93 13.08 -13.23 9.94
N ASN A 94 12.48 -12.64 10.96
CA ASN A 94 12.49 -13.16 12.33
C ASN A 94 11.09 -13.63 12.72
N LYS A 95 10.83 -14.93 12.54
CA LYS A 95 9.57 -15.55 12.92
C LYS A 95 9.28 -15.52 14.42
N ASP A 96 10.29 -15.31 15.26
CA ASP A 96 10.19 -15.21 16.73
C ASP A 96 10.40 -13.75 17.19
N GLY A 97 10.17 -12.76 16.31
CA GLY A 97 10.41 -11.36 16.57
C GLY A 97 9.34 -10.66 17.41
N GLU A 98 9.65 -9.40 17.78
CA GLU A 98 8.77 -8.52 18.55
C GLU A 98 7.39 -8.31 17.95
N TRP A 99 7.24 -8.55 16.65
CA TRP A 99 5.96 -8.42 15.95
C TRP A 99 4.87 -9.33 16.52
N GLN A 100 5.22 -10.43 17.17
CA GLN A 100 4.28 -11.33 17.83
C GLN A 100 3.62 -10.71 19.07
N ASN A 101 4.19 -9.66 19.61
CA ASN A 101 3.62 -8.91 20.73
C ASN A 101 2.55 -7.90 20.28
N TRP A 102 2.33 -7.76 18.96
CA TRP A 102 1.35 -6.86 18.41
C TRP A 102 0.15 -7.61 17.86
N GLU A 103 -1.03 -7.11 18.17
CA GLU A 103 -2.29 -7.68 17.71
C GLU A 103 -3.03 -6.71 16.81
N VAL A 104 -3.58 -7.24 15.70
CA VAL A 104 -4.42 -6.46 14.79
C VAL A 104 -5.85 -6.48 15.32
N PHE A 105 -6.47 -5.33 15.43
CA PHE A 105 -7.87 -5.20 15.79
C PHE A 105 -8.72 -4.64 14.64
N ALA A 106 -9.98 -5.05 14.62
CA ALA A 106 -10.94 -4.59 13.61
C ALA A 106 -11.11 -3.05 13.67
N PRO A 107 -11.52 -2.40 12.57
CA PRO A 107 -11.81 -0.98 12.56
C PRO A 107 -12.77 -0.61 13.70
N VAL A 108 -12.49 0.49 14.39
CA VAL A 108 -13.37 0.99 15.45
C VAL A 108 -14.60 1.68 14.84
N GLU A 109 -15.71 1.62 15.56
CA GLU A 109 -16.94 2.29 15.16
C GLU A 109 -16.84 3.79 15.35
N GLY A 110 -17.25 4.54 14.34
CA GLY A 110 -17.36 6.00 14.40
C GLY A 110 -18.62 6.47 15.16
N PRO A 111 -18.78 7.80 15.37
CA PRO A 111 -19.89 8.36 16.14
C PRO A 111 -21.28 8.03 15.57
N ASP A 112 -21.38 7.83 14.28
CA ASP A 112 -22.64 7.52 13.59
C ASP A 112 -22.89 6.01 13.41
N GLY A 113 -22.17 5.16 14.14
CA GLY A 113 -22.26 3.70 14.02
C GLY A 113 -21.59 3.13 12.77
N VAL A 114 -20.90 3.96 11.99
CA VAL A 114 -20.19 3.54 10.79
C VAL A 114 -18.85 2.92 11.17
N ARG A 115 -18.61 1.71 10.64
CA ARG A 115 -17.36 1.00 10.80
C ARG A 115 -16.84 0.62 9.41
N LEU A 116 -15.81 1.28 8.95
CA LEU A 116 -15.19 1.05 7.65
C LEU A 116 -13.66 0.98 7.81
N CYS A 117 -13.05 0.12 7.00
CA CYS A 117 -11.61 0.16 6.77
C CYS A 117 -11.33 0.89 5.46
N THR A 118 -10.06 1.21 5.24
CA THR A 118 -9.60 1.68 3.95
C THR A 118 -9.38 0.48 3.02
N LYS A 119 -9.75 0.65 1.75
CA LYS A 119 -9.48 -0.33 0.69
C LYS A 119 -8.93 0.38 -0.54
N GLY A 120 -7.83 -0.14 -1.09
CA GLY A 120 -7.40 0.19 -2.45
C GLY A 120 -8.14 -0.68 -3.46
N LEU A 121 -8.27 -0.20 -4.68
CA LEU A 121 -8.66 -1.08 -5.77
C LEU A 121 -7.57 -2.12 -5.98
N ASP A 122 -7.97 -3.37 -6.05
CA ASP A 122 -7.10 -4.45 -6.45
C ASP A 122 -6.70 -4.24 -7.92
N ASN A 123 -5.48 -3.78 -8.13
CA ASN A 123 -4.92 -3.68 -9.46
C ASN A 123 -4.48 -5.06 -9.93
N TYR A 124 -5.38 -5.79 -10.56
CA TYR A 124 -5.04 -7.08 -11.18
C TYR A 124 -4.02 -6.93 -12.31
N PHE A 125 -3.88 -5.72 -12.85
CA PHE A 125 -2.91 -5.38 -13.89
C PHE A 125 -2.14 -4.14 -13.46
N GLY A 126 -0.88 -4.31 -13.09
CA GLY A 126 0.02 -3.19 -12.89
C GLY A 126 0.29 -2.51 -14.24
N MET A 127 0.00 -1.21 -14.33
CA MET A 127 0.36 -0.43 -15.50
C MET A 127 1.80 0.08 -15.38
N GLY A 128 2.56 0.04 -16.48
CA GLY A 128 3.92 0.60 -16.51
C GLY A 128 4.98 -0.27 -15.85
N ILE A 129 4.72 -1.56 -15.61
CA ILE A 129 5.70 -2.51 -15.07
C ILE A 129 6.86 -2.73 -16.01
N GLY A 130 6.62 -2.67 -17.31
CA GLY A 130 7.65 -2.77 -18.35
C GLY A 130 7.29 -1.90 -19.54
N SER A 131 8.30 -1.29 -20.16
CA SER A 131 8.15 -0.50 -21.38
C SER A 131 9.13 -0.97 -22.43
N ILE A 132 8.69 -1.04 -23.68
CA ILE A 132 9.54 -1.35 -24.81
C ILE A 132 9.81 -0.06 -25.55
N SER A 133 11.10 0.31 -25.71
CA SER A 133 11.47 1.51 -26.45
C SER A 133 10.96 1.45 -27.89
N SER A 134 10.48 2.58 -28.42
CA SER A 134 10.12 2.72 -29.83
C SER A 134 11.30 2.48 -30.79
N THR A 135 12.52 2.52 -30.29
CA THR A 135 13.75 2.24 -31.05
C THR A 135 14.23 0.78 -30.89
N CYS A 136 13.47 -0.07 -30.20
CA CYS A 136 13.83 -1.47 -30.04
C CYS A 136 13.80 -2.20 -31.40
N GLU A 137 14.90 -2.85 -31.77
CA GLU A 137 15.00 -3.61 -33.02
C GLU A 137 14.19 -4.93 -32.98
N TYR A 138 13.95 -5.49 -31.77
CA TYR A 138 13.31 -6.79 -31.59
C TYR A 138 12.14 -6.75 -30.59
N PRO A 139 11.11 -5.94 -30.83
CA PRO A 139 10.03 -5.75 -29.84
C PRO A 139 9.27 -7.04 -29.54
N VAL A 140 9.11 -7.94 -30.50
CA VAL A 140 8.44 -9.24 -30.34
C VAL A 140 9.23 -10.14 -29.38
N ILE A 141 10.56 -10.14 -29.49
CA ILE A 141 11.42 -10.96 -28.58
C ILE A 141 11.35 -10.40 -27.17
N VAL A 142 11.39 -9.07 -27.03
CA VAL A 142 11.27 -8.43 -25.70
C VAL A 142 9.90 -8.69 -25.10
N THR A 143 8.81 -8.66 -25.89
CA THR A 143 7.48 -9.01 -25.41
C THR A 143 7.43 -10.46 -24.92
N ALA A 144 7.97 -11.41 -25.68
CA ALA A 144 8.03 -12.82 -25.28
C ALA A 144 8.89 -13.04 -24.01
N LEU A 145 9.96 -12.27 -23.84
CA LEU A 145 10.76 -12.28 -22.62
C LEU A 145 9.95 -11.77 -21.43
N LEU A 146 9.24 -10.65 -21.57
CA LEU A 146 8.40 -10.10 -20.50
C LEU A 146 7.27 -11.06 -20.12
N ASP A 147 6.65 -11.71 -21.09
CA ASP A 147 5.62 -12.73 -20.87
C ASP A 147 6.17 -13.94 -20.13
N PHE A 148 7.36 -14.43 -20.51
CA PHE A 148 8.04 -15.49 -19.77
C PHE A 148 8.36 -15.07 -18.34
N LEU A 149 8.89 -13.86 -18.11
CA LEU A 149 9.21 -13.35 -16.78
C LEU A 149 7.97 -13.18 -15.89
N ALA A 150 6.80 -13.01 -16.48
CA ALA A 150 5.51 -12.98 -15.77
C ALA A 150 4.93 -14.39 -15.51
N SER A 151 5.53 -15.44 -16.03
CA SER A 151 5.08 -16.82 -15.80
C SER A 151 5.27 -17.26 -14.34
N ALA A 152 4.50 -18.25 -13.88
CA ALA A 152 4.62 -18.79 -12.53
C ALA A 152 6.02 -19.38 -12.27
N GLU A 153 6.59 -20.06 -13.27
CA GLU A 153 7.93 -20.65 -13.18
C GLU A 153 9.00 -19.56 -12.98
N ALA A 154 9.02 -18.56 -13.87
CA ALA A 154 9.98 -17.47 -13.76
C ALA A 154 9.77 -16.68 -12.46
N ASN A 155 8.53 -16.48 -12.01
CA ASN A 155 8.22 -15.83 -10.75
C ASN A 155 8.78 -16.60 -9.55
N ASN A 156 8.65 -17.92 -9.51
CA ASN A 156 9.20 -18.73 -8.43
C ASN A 156 10.73 -18.63 -8.39
N VAL A 157 11.39 -18.74 -9.55
CA VAL A 157 12.85 -18.57 -9.64
C VAL A 157 13.29 -17.18 -9.23
N GLN A 158 12.58 -16.14 -9.67
CA GLN A 158 12.90 -14.75 -9.32
C GLN A 158 12.67 -14.45 -7.83
N SER A 159 11.68 -15.10 -7.22
CA SER A 159 11.29 -14.84 -5.82
C SER A 159 12.08 -15.70 -4.82
N TYR A 160 12.36 -16.94 -5.17
CA TYR A 160 12.89 -17.94 -4.23
C TYR A 160 14.20 -18.57 -4.66
N GLY A 161 14.69 -18.27 -5.86
CA GLY A 161 15.90 -18.89 -6.43
C GLY A 161 15.64 -20.16 -7.22
N PRO A 162 16.65 -21.01 -7.46
CA PRO A 162 16.49 -22.25 -8.20
C PRO A 162 15.62 -23.26 -7.45
N GLU A 163 14.85 -24.05 -8.22
CA GLU A 163 14.16 -25.22 -7.70
C GLU A 163 15.15 -26.19 -7.04
N GLY A 164 14.75 -26.80 -5.96
CA GLY A 164 15.59 -27.69 -5.14
C GLY A 164 16.52 -26.98 -4.17
N LEU A 165 16.70 -25.65 -4.29
CA LEU A 165 17.51 -24.84 -3.41
C LEU A 165 16.67 -23.85 -2.60
N GLY A 166 15.91 -23.01 -3.25
CA GLY A 166 15.07 -21.98 -2.58
C GLY A 166 13.60 -22.34 -2.53
N TRP A 167 13.16 -23.29 -3.33
CA TRP A 167 11.77 -23.78 -3.36
C TRP A 167 11.66 -25.14 -4.02
N ASN A 168 10.54 -25.83 -3.75
CA ASN A 168 10.11 -27.04 -4.43
C ASN A 168 8.61 -26.98 -4.75
N PHE A 169 8.18 -27.80 -5.70
CA PHE A 169 6.77 -28.12 -5.82
C PHE A 169 6.31 -28.97 -4.63
N THR A 170 5.09 -28.72 -4.16
CA THR A 170 4.47 -29.53 -3.10
C THR A 170 2.96 -29.58 -3.27
N ASN A 171 2.35 -30.61 -2.73
CA ASN A 171 0.90 -30.74 -2.57
C ASN A 171 0.53 -31.11 -1.12
N GLU A 172 1.47 -30.93 -0.20
CA GLU A 172 1.32 -31.29 1.21
C GLU A 172 1.23 -30.03 2.07
N GLY A 173 0.33 -30.05 3.05
CA GLY A 173 0.14 -28.95 3.99
C GLY A 173 -0.99 -28.01 3.57
N THR A 174 -0.95 -26.81 4.10
CA THR A 174 -1.94 -25.74 3.84
C THR A 174 -1.26 -24.56 3.17
N SER A 175 -1.88 -24.02 2.14
CA SER A 175 -1.41 -22.81 1.48
C SER A 175 -1.85 -21.55 2.24
N LEU A 176 -1.21 -20.42 1.94
CA LEU A 176 -1.56 -19.13 2.50
C LEU A 176 -3.05 -18.78 2.28
N ALA A 177 -3.62 -19.16 1.15
CA ALA A 177 -5.04 -18.96 0.85
C ALA A 177 -5.97 -20.04 1.44
N GLY A 178 -5.44 -20.99 2.23
CA GLY A 178 -6.22 -22.03 2.91
C GLY A 178 -6.53 -23.27 2.07
N GLY A 179 -5.96 -23.39 0.85
CA GLY A 179 -6.10 -24.56 -0.02
C GLY A 179 -4.88 -25.47 0.01
N THR A 180 -4.79 -26.38 -0.98
CA THR A 180 -3.60 -27.20 -1.22
C THR A 180 -2.50 -26.31 -1.82
N PRO A 181 -1.29 -26.27 -1.25
CA PRO A 181 -0.19 -25.49 -1.81
C PRO A 181 0.34 -26.12 -3.11
N THR A 182 0.98 -25.31 -3.93
CA THR A 182 1.72 -25.78 -5.11
C THR A 182 3.23 -25.60 -4.95
N VAL A 183 3.64 -24.72 -4.03
CA VAL A 183 5.04 -24.35 -3.81
C VAL A 183 5.33 -24.33 -2.30
N GLU A 184 6.49 -24.88 -1.91
CA GLU A 184 7.07 -24.64 -0.60
C GLU A 184 8.39 -23.89 -0.71
N LYS A 185 8.61 -22.92 0.17
CA LYS A 185 9.89 -22.22 0.31
C LYS A 185 10.85 -23.09 1.10
N LEU A 186 12.09 -23.16 0.64
CA LEU A 186 13.17 -23.83 1.35
C LEU A 186 14.04 -22.81 2.06
N ILE A 187 14.57 -23.20 3.21
CA ILE A 187 15.58 -22.41 3.93
C ILE A 187 16.93 -22.74 3.32
N ILE A 188 17.54 -21.75 2.69
CA ILE A 188 18.90 -21.91 2.17
C ILE A 188 19.87 -21.73 3.34
N PRO A 189 20.86 -22.64 3.52
CA PRO A 189 21.85 -22.52 4.60
C PRO A 189 22.60 -21.19 4.54
N GLU A 190 22.90 -20.59 5.69
CA GLU A 190 23.65 -19.32 5.76
C GLU A 190 25.07 -19.44 5.17
N ASP A 191 25.65 -20.64 5.27
CA ASP A 191 26.99 -20.97 4.77
C ASP A 191 26.98 -21.50 3.33
N TYR A 192 25.87 -21.37 2.59
CA TYR A 192 25.79 -21.83 1.21
C TYR A 192 26.83 -21.14 0.32
N ASP A 193 27.67 -21.94 -0.33
CA ASP A 193 28.73 -21.45 -1.23
C ASP A 193 28.15 -20.97 -2.56
N TRP A 194 27.71 -19.73 -2.59
CA TRP A 194 27.15 -19.11 -3.78
C TRP A 194 28.10 -19.07 -4.96
N LEU A 195 29.37 -18.69 -4.69
CA LEU A 195 30.39 -18.59 -5.75
C LEU A 195 30.80 -19.95 -6.29
N GLY A 196 31.01 -20.91 -5.39
CA GLY A 196 31.35 -22.28 -5.79
C GLY A 196 30.26 -22.96 -6.61
N ASN A 197 28.99 -22.55 -6.45
CA ASN A 197 27.86 -23.00 -7.21
C ASN A 197 27.50 -22.11 -8.42
N GLY A 198 28.36 -21.15 -8.77
CA GLY A 198 28.22 -20.33 -9.98
C GLY A 198 27.32 -19.11 -9.85
N TYR A 199 26.99 -18.69 -8.63
CA TYR A 199 26.18 -17.52 -8.36
C TYR A 199 27.06 -16.32 -7.93
N ALA A 200 26.61 -15.11 -8.20
CA ALA A 200 27.30 -13.91 -7.76
C ALA A 200 27.19 -13.71 -6.24
N LYS A 201 28.27 -13.22 -5.60
CA LYS A 201 28.40 -13.13 -4.16
C LYS A 201 27.39 -12.22 -3.44
N ASP A 202 26.82 -11.25 -4.12
CA ASP A 202 26.04 -10.18 -3.50
C ASP A 202 24.52 -10.44 -3.40
N TYR A 203 24.13 -11.69 -3.52
CA TYR A 203 22.71 -12.05 -3.36
C TYR A 203 22.29 -12.36 -1.92
N SER A 204 23.22 -12.47 -0.99
CA SER A 204 22.91 -12.39 0.43
C SER A 204 22.75 -10.92 0.80
N GLY A 205 21.56 -10.34 0.68
CA GLY A 205 21.28 -9.06 1.33
C GLY A 205 21.71 -9.14 2.80
N GLU A 206 22.11 -8.02 3.42
CA GLU A 206 22.54 -7.96 4.82
C GLU A 206 21.57 -8.63 5.80
N ASN A 207 20.36 -8.88 5.39
CA ASN A 207 19.30 -9.57 6.14
C ASN A 207 19.11 -11.05 5.74
N GLY A 208 20.01 -11.63 4.92
CA GLY A 208 20.24 -13.08 4.76
C GLY A 208 19.08 -13.99 4.40
N LYS A 209 17.85 -13.49 4.24
CA LYS A 209 16.65 -14.31 4.34
C LYS A 209 15.66 -14.17 3.17
N HIS A 210 15.90 -13.27 2.25
CA HIS A 210 15.16 -13.18 1.00
C HIS A 210 16.11 -13.13 -0.18
N TYR A 211 16.33 -14.28 -0.77
CA TYR A 211 17.15 -14.42 -1.98
C TYR A 211 16.42 -13.76 -3.14
N ARG A 212 16.76 -12.54 -3.40
CA ARG A 212 16.31 -11.81 -4.56
C ARG A 212 17.26 -12.15 -5.70
N TRP A 213 16.96 -13.18 -6.43
CA TRP A 213 17.72 -13.57 -7.63
C TRP A 213 17.69 -12.54 -8.73
N ALA A 214 16.71 -11.70 -8.69
CA ALA A 214 16.59 -10.63 -9.63
C ALA A 214 16.99 -9.33 -8.95
N SER A 215 17.81 -8.56 -9.60
CA SER A 215 18.01 -7.15 -9.27
C SER A 215 16.67 -6.42 -9.22
N ASP A 216 16.62 -5.23 -8.65
CA ASP A 216 15.42 -4.38 -8.59
C ASP A 216 14.78 -4.09 -9.96
N ALA A 217 15.44 -4.47 -11.06
CA ALA A 217 14.93 -4.42 -12.43
C ALA A 217 14.10 -5.65 -12.84
N SER A 218 13.89 -6.63 -11.96
CA SER A 218 13.08 -7.81 -12.33
C SER A 218 11.60 -7.50 -12.31
N VAL A 219 10.88 -8.05 -13.28
CA VAL A 219 9.41 -8.04 -13.35
C VAL A 219 8.87 -8.99 -12.27
N ARG A 220 9.04 -8.63 -10.99
CA ARG A 220 8.59 -9.42 -9.86
C ARG A 220 7.24 -8.98 -9.37
N TRP A 221 6.21 -9.44 -10.01
CA TRP A 221 4.89 -9.35 -9.41
C TRP A 221 4.33 -10.74 -9.25
N SER A 222 4.61 -11.35 -8.09
CA SER A 222 3.81 -12.51 -7.71
C SER A 222 2.36 -12.05 -7.66
N SER A 223 1.53 -12.63 -8.51
CA SER A 223 0.09 -12.41 -8.38
C SER A 223 -0.35 -12.82 -6.98
N ALA A 224 -1.43 -12.22 -6.48
CA ALA A 224 -2.04 -12.64 -5.20
C ALA A 224 -2.30 -14.16 -5.20
N ARG A 225 -2.64 -14.73 -6.36
CA ARG A 225 -2.79 -16.17 -6.56
C ARG A 225 -1.48 -16.91 -6.29
N ALA A 226 -0.37 -16.52 -6.93
CA ALA A 226 0.91 -17.22 -6.77
C ALA A 226 1.40 -17.16 -5.31
N ARG A 227 1.21 -16.05 -4.61
CA ARG A 227 1.50 -15.99 -3.17
C ARG A 227 0.55 -16.84 -2.35
N GLY A 228 -0.74 -16.83 -2.69
CA GLY A 228 -1.76 -17.65 -2.03
C GLY A 228 -1.53 -19.15 -2.14
N GLU A 229 -0.80 -19.61 -3.16
CA GLU A 229 -0.47 -21.01 -3.39
C GLU A 229 0.78 -21.50 -2.64
N VAL A 230 1.49 -20.62 -1.93
CA VAL A 230 2.68 -20.98 -1.15
C VAL A 230 2.28 -21.66 0.15
N LYS A 231 2.97 -22.76 0.46
CA LYS A 231 2.79 -23.49 1.72
C LYS A 231 3.16 -22.64 2.92
N VAL A 232 2.31 -22.64 3.92
CA VAL A 232 2.57 -22.06 5.24
C VAL A 232 3.30 -23.11 6.09
N PRO A 233 4.59 -22.89 6.43
CA PRO A 233 5.36 -23.89 7.19
C PRO A 233 4.90 -23.96 8.65
N ASP A 234 4.62 -22.83 9.26
CA ASP A 234 4.18 -22.69 10.65
C ASP A 234 3.20 -21.52 10.76
N PRO A 235 1.89 -21.78 10.85
CA PRO A 235 0.87 -20.73 10.91
C PRO A 235 1.05 -19.73 12.06
N ASP A 236 1.64 -20.16 13.16
CA ASP A 236 1.81 -19.33 14.36
C ASP A 236 3.02 -18.38 14.22
N HIS A 237 3.95 -18.66 13.31
CA HIS A 237 5.19 -17.93 13.12
C HIS A 237 5.43 -17.46 11.67
N ASP A 238 4.39 -17.48 10.85
CA ASP A 238 4.48 -17.01 9.45
C ASP A 238 3.87 -15.61 9.31
N THR A 239 4.69 -14.65 8.94
CA THR A 239 4.28 -13.25 8.80
C THR A 239 3.29 -13.02 7.67
N GLU A 240 3.39 -13.75 6.56
CA GLU A 240 2.44 -13.67 5.45
C GLU A 240 1.06 -14.22 5.86
N PHE A 241 1.06 -15.31 6.63
CA PHE A 241 -0.17 -15.88 7.18
C PHE A 241 -0.82 -14.94 8.20
N TYR A 242 -0.02 -14.30 9.05
CA TYR A 242 -0.49 -13.27 9.97
C TYR A 242 -1.16 -12.11 9.21
N LEU A 243 -0.54 -11.60 8.15
CA LEU A 243 -1.12 -10.53 7.32
C LEU A 243 -2.39 -10.97 6.60
N GLN A 244 -2.45 -12.23 6.15
CA GLN A 244 -3.67 -12.82 5.57
C GLN A 244 -4.82 -12.79 6.59
N LYS A 245 -4.56 -13.24 7.83
CA LYS A 245 -5.56 -13.21 8.91
C LYS A 245 -5.98 -11.78 9.28
N ALA A 246 -5.05 -10.84 9.29
CA ALA A 246 -5.36 -9.43 9.46
C ALA A 246 -6.29 -8.92 8.35
N GLY A 247 -6.03 -9.30 7.09
CA GLY A 247 -6.90 -8.98 5.95
C GLY A 247 -8.31 -9.55 6.10
N GLU A 248 -8.44 -10.80 6.51
CA GLU A 248 -9.74 -11.43 6.77
C GLU A 248 -10.55 -10.70 7.87
N LEU A 249 -9.87 -10.17 8.89
CA LEU A 249 -10.50 -9.37 9.95
C LEU A 249 -11.04 -8.03 9.43
N TYR A 250 -10.40 -7.43 8.42
CA TYR A 250 -10.81 -6.15 7.84
C TYR A 250 -11.86 -6.29 6.74
N GLN A 251 -11.88 -7.42 6.04
CA GLN A 251 -12.75 -7.67 4.88
C GLN A 251 -14.24 -7.31 5.10
N PRO A 252 -14.88 -7.62 6.24
CA PRO A 252 -16.29 -7.26 6.48
C PRO A 252 -16.55 -5.75 6.53
N TYR A 253 -15.51 -4.95 6.65
CA TYR A 253 -15.57 -3.50 6.82
C TYR A 253 -15.03 -2.74 5.61
N GLU A 254 -14.80 -3.43 4.51
CA GLU A 254 -14.36 -2.80 3.28
C GLU A 254 -15.48 -1.93 2.69
N PRO A 255 -15.14 -0.73 2.15
CA PRO A 255 -16.12 0.08 1.43
C PRO A 255 -16.57 -0.63 0.15
N ALA A 256 -17.77 -0.32 -0.30
CA ALA A 256 -18.28 -0.84 -1.55
C ALA A 256 -17.41 -0.40 -2.73
N LEU A 257 -17.11 -1.31 -3.67
CA LEU A 257 -16.19 -1.04 -4.78
C LEU A 257 -16.64 0.14 -5.66
N GLU A 258 -17.94 0.33 -5.80
CA GLU A 258 -18.54 1.43 -6.55
C GLU A 258 -18.26 2.82 -5.93
N THR A 259 -17.83 2.88 -4.68
CA THR A 259 -17.42 4.14 -4.02
C THR A 259 -15.96 4.50 -4.24
N LEU A 260 -15.20 3.60 -4.85
CA LEU A 260 -13.78 3.79 -5.12
C LEU A 260 -13.56 4.35 -6.52
N VAL A 261 -12.65 5.31 -6.63
CA VAL A 261 -12.25 5.85 -7.94
C VAL A 261 -11.35 4.84 -8.64
N PRO A 262 -11.71 4.36 -9.85
CA PRO A 262 -10.87 3.43 -10.60
C PRO A 262 -9.56 4.08 -11.05
N ASN A 263 -8.60 3.24 -11.43
CA ASN A 263 -7.37 3.75 -12.07
C ASN A 263 -7.71 4.33 -13.44
N LEU A 264 -7.60 5.65 -13.53
CA LEU A 264 -7.86 6.40 -14.74
C LEU A 264 -6.54 6.79 -15.42
N VAL A 265 -6.49 6.69 -16.72
CA VAL A 265 -5.35 7.11 -17.54
C VAL A 265 -5.69 8.43 -18.20
N PHE A 266 -4.99 9.48 -17.82
CA PHE A 266 -5.17 10.82 -18.36
C PHE A 266 -4.24 11.05 -19.54
N GLU A 267 -4.70 11.80 -20.54
CA GLU A 267 -3.96 12.05 -21.77
C GLU A 267 -3.79 13.55 -22.06
N GLY A 268 -2.72 13.89 -22.75
CA GLY A 268 -2.47 15.25 -23.24
C GLY A 268 -2.48 16.31 -22.14
N SER A 269 -3.23 17.38 -22.34
CA SER A 269 -3.34 18.50 -21.38
C SER A 269 -4.02 18.10 -20.08
N ASP A 270 -4.90 17.10 -20.09
CA ASP A 270 -5.60 16.65 -18.87
C ASP A 270 -4.62 15.96 -17.92
N ALA A 271 -3.67 15.19 -18.44
CA ALA A 271 -2.61 14.59 -17.63
C ALA A 271 -1.76 15.66 -16.93
N GLN A 272 -1.48 16.78 -17.63
CA GLN A 272 -0.75 17.89 -17.04
C GLN A 272 -1.58 18.58 -15.93
N ILE A 273 -2.86 18.85 -16.18
CA ILE A 273 -3.79 19.42 -15.18
C ILE A 273 -3.80 18.55 -13.91
N ILE A 274 -3.96 17.24 -14.06
CA ILE A 274 -3.99 16.32 -12.92
C ILE A 274 -2.65 16.32 -12.17
N SER A 275 -1.52 16.29 -12.89
CA SER A 275 -0.19 16.28 -12.26
C SER A 275 0.07 17.56 -11.47
N GLU A 276 -0.22 18.72 -12.05
CA GLU A 276 -0.04 20.02 -11.40
C GLU A 276 -0.99 20.18 -10.19
N ALA A 277 -2.27 19.81 -10.36
CA ALA A 277 -3.25 19.88 -9.27
C ALA A 277 -2.90 18.94 -8.12
N THR A 278 -2.50 17.69 -8.40
CA THR A 278 -2.08 16.74 -7.39
C THR A 278 -0.92 17.27 -6.55
N LEU A 279 0.05 17.91 -7.19
CA LEU A 279 1.20 18.48 -6.50
C LEU A 279 0.81 19.72 -5.66
N GLN A 280 0.07 20.66 -6.23
CA GLN A 280 -0.26 21.92 -5.58
C GLN A 280 -1.36 21.76 -4.53
N ILE A 281 -2.50 21.18 -4.91
CA ILE A 281 -3.64 20.97 -4.03
C ILE A 281 -3.28 19.97 -2.93
N GLY A 282 -2.64 18.84 -3.30
CA GLY A 282 -2.19 17.84 -2.34
C GLY A 282 -1.18 18.41 -1.33
N GLY A 283 -0.25 19.23 -1.79
CA GLY A 283 0.70 19.93 -0.91
C GLY A 283 0.01 20.85 0.09
N TYR A 284 -0.95 21.64 -0.38
CA TYR A 284 -1.74 22.54 0.48
C TYR A 284 -2.61 21.76 1.49
N VAL A 285 -3.32 20.73 1.03
CA VAL A 285 -4.15 19.88 1.90
C VAL A 285 -3.31 19.22 2.98
N ASN A 286 -2.13 18.68 2.64
CA ASN A 286 -1.24 18.05 3.61
C ASN A 286 -0.74 19.07 4.66
N GLN A 287 -0.39 20.27 4.23
CA GLN A 287 0.02 21.34 5.15
C GLN A 287 -1.14 21.75 6.08
N ALA A 288 -2.31 22.02 5.52
CA ALA A 288 -3.49 22.44 6.28
C ALA A 288 -3.93 21.35 7.27
N LEU A 289 -3.87 20.08 6.88
CA LEU A 289 -4.17 18.95 7.75
C LEU A 289 -3.29 18.95 9.00
N VAL A 290 -1.96 19.10 8.84
CA VAL A 290 -1.04 19.17 9.99
C VAL A 290 -1.40 20.37 10.87
N GLN A 291 -1.63 21.54 10.27
CA GLN A 291 -1.96 22.75 11.00
C GLN A 291 -3.30 22.65 11.76
N PHE A 292 -4.32 22.02 11.20
CA PHE A 292 -5.58 21.76 11.90
C PHE A 292 -5.38 20.76 13.05
N ILE A 293 -4.58 19.71 12.86
CA ILE A 293 -4.32 18.73 13.91
C ILE A 293 -3.50 19.31 15.05
N THR A 294 -2.47 20.11 14.75
CA THR A 294 -1.63 20.74 15.78
C THR A 294 -2.32 21.93 16.47
N GLY A 295 -3.37 22.49 15.84
CA GLY A 295 -4.08 23.66 16.33
C GLY A 295 -3.49 24.99 15.87
N ASP A 296 -2.51 24.97 14.94
CA ASP A 296 -1.98 26.18 14.30
C ASP A 296 -3.04 26.87 13.43
N LEU A 297 -3.97 26.09 12.85
CA LEU A 297 -5.21 26.55 12.26
C LEU A 297 -6.39 26.13 13.14
N ASN A 298 -7.29 27.05 13.40
CA ASN A 298 -8.51 26.77 14.14
C ASN A 298 -9.59 26.21 13.21
N ILE A 299 -10.00 24.96 13.45
CA ILE A 299 -10.92 24.23 12.58
C ILE A 299 -12.34 24.82 12.56
N ASP A 300 -12.74 25.55 13.59
CA ASP A 300 -14.08 26.12 13.69
C ASP A 300 -14.19 27.47 12.95
N THR A 301 -13.10 28.26 12.94
CA THR A 301 -13.09 29.62 12.40
C THR A 301 -12.36 29.77 11.07
N GLN A 302 -11.48 28.82 10.70
CA GLN A 302 -10.67 28.91 9.48
C GLN A 302 -10.99 27.82 8.44
N TRP A 303 -12.00 27.00 8.67
CA TRP A 303 -12.46 25.99 7.71
C TRP A 303 -12.93 26.61 6.39
N ASP A 304 -13.71 27.70 6.44
CA ASP A 304 -14.22 28.38 5.25
C ASP A 304 -13.08 29.04 4.44
N GLU A 305 -12.04 29.52 5.11
CA GLU A 305 -10.84 30.05 4.45
C GLU A 305 -10.06 28.92 3.75
N TYR A 306 -9.95 27.74 4.37
CA TYR A 306 -9.36 26.55 3.76
C TYR A 306 -10.10 26.16 2.48
N LEU A 307 -11.44 26.07 2.51
CA LEU A 307 -12.25 25.76 1.32
C LEU A 307 -12.08 26.82 0.23
N THR A 308 -12.14 28.12 0.59
CA THR A 308 -11.93 29.22 -0.36
C THR A 308 -10.55 29.16 -1.02
N THR A 309 -9.54 28.69 -0.31
CA THR A 309 -8.19 28.53 -0.87
C THR A 309 -8.15 27.39 -1.89
N LEU A 310 -8.80 26.26 -1.61
CA LEU A 310 -8.93 25.16 -2.56
C LEU A 310 -9.67 25.61 -3.84
N GLU A 311 -10.71 26.42 -3.71
CA GLU A 311 -11.41 26.99 -4.87
C GLU A 311 -10.50 27.87 -5.72
N LYS A 312 -9.70 28.74 -5.09
CA LYS A 312 -8.70 29.58 -5.78
C LYS A 312 -7.61 28.76 -6.47
N MET A 313 -7.34 27.55 -6.00
CA MET A 313 -6.41 26.61 -6.59
C MET A 313 -7.06 25.77 -7.72
N ASN A 314 -8.27 26.13 -8.16
CA ASN A 314 -9.03 25.44 -9.21
C ASN A 314 -9.33 23.96 -8.89
N VAL A 315 -9.64 23.63 -7.64
CA VAL A 315 -10.02 22.28 -7.22
C VAL A 315 -11.17 21.71 -8.05
N GLN A 316 -12.11 22.57 -8.50
CA GLN A 316 -13.21 22.13 -9.35
C GLN A 316 -12.73 21.58 -10.70
N GLN A 317 -11.73 22.20 -11.33
CA GLN A 317 -11.14 21.66 -12.57
C GLN A 317 -10.49 20.29 -12.37
N TYR A 318 -9.86 20.07 -11.21
CA TYR A 318 -9.31 18.78 -10.83
C TYR A 318 -10.42 17.72 -10.74
N ILE A 319 -11.53 18.01 -10.03
CA ILE A 319 -12.67 17.12 -9.88
C ILE A 319 -13.35 16.86 -11.24
N ASP A 320 -13.60 17.89 -12.04
CA ASP A 320 -14.25 17.79 -13.35
C ASP A 320 -13.43 16.94 -14.32
N THR A 321 -12.09 17.06 -14.26
CA THR A 321 -11.21 16.24 -15.08
C THR A 321 -11.30 14.76 -14.69
N TYR A 322 -11.29 14.45 -13.38
CA TYR A 322 -11.54 13.09 -12.93
C TYR A 322 -12.92 12.56 -13.34
N GLN A 323 -13.99 13.38 -13.21
CA GLN A 323 -15.34 13.00 -13.59
C GLN A 323 -15.43 12.64 -15.07
N LYS A 324 -14.82 13.44 -15.95
CA LYS A 324 -14.77 13.19 -17.39
C LYS A 324 -14.21 11.80 -17.71
N TYR A 325 -13.08 11.43 -17.09
CA TYR A 325 -12.43 10.14 -17.32
C TYR A 325 -13.18 8.99 -16.64
N TYR A 326 -13.78 9.24 -15.49
CA TYR A 326 -14.64 8.27 -14.82
C TYR A 326 -15.87 7.93 -15.67
N ASP A 327 -16.55 8.92 -16.24
CA ASP A 327 -17.73 8.71 -17.10
C ASP A 327 -17.34 7.90 -18.35
N ALA A 328 -16.20 8.18 -18.94
CA ALA A 328 -15.66 7.42 -20.07
C ALA A 328 -15.32 5.97 -19.69
N TYR A 329 -14.71 5.77 -18.51
CA TYR A 329 -14.44 4.44 -17.96
C TYR A 329 -15.70 3.63 -17.77
N MET A 330 -16.72 4.20 -17.12
CA MET A 330 -18.01 3.54 -16.87
C MET A 330 -18.77 3.22 -18.17
N ALA A 331 -18.73 4.12 -19.15
CA ALA A 331 -19.34 3.88 -20.47
C ALA A 331 -18.66 2.72 -21.23
N ASN A 332 -17.38 2.47 -20.99
CA ASN A 332 -16.64 1.35 -21.59
C ASN A 332 -16.84 0.05 -20.80
N ALA A 333 -16.94 0.12 -19.48
CA ALA A 333 -17.21 -1.04 -18.62
C ALA A 333 -18.63 -1.62 -18.82
N ALA A 334 -19.57 -0.82 -19.32
CA ALA A 334 -20.94 -1.24 -19.61
C ALA A 334 -21.13 -1.96 -20.98
N LYS A 335 -20.07 -2.05 -21.80
CA LYS A 335 -20.08 -2.75 -23.10
C LYS A 335 -19.59 -4.18 -22.97
#